data_c6d9ad5d62e0e86a916f896ee9dd5878
#
_entry.id   c6d9ad5d62e0e86a916f896ee9dd5878
#
_cell.length_a   1.000
_cell.length_b   1.000
_cell.length_c   1.000
_cell.angle_alpha   90.00
_cell.angle_beta   90.00
_cell.angle_gamma   90.00
#
_symmetry.space_group_name_H-M   'P 1'
#
loop_
_entity.id
_entity.type
_entity.pdbx_description
1 polymer ?
#
loop_
_entity_poly.entity_id
_entity_poly.type
_entity_poly.pdbx_seq_one_letter_code
_entity_poly.pdbx_strand_id
1 'polypeptide(L)'
;MLVKIHIRRRFKEGHAKQIQALLREFRAGAMNREGYISGETLISLEDPQELLVIGTWESMDAWERWRENEARKRFEAMLEIYQDGPTQYEAFALGALTINDTD
;
A
#
# COMPACT_ATOMS: atom_id res chain seq x y z
N MET A 1 -12.57 12.33 -5.99
CA MET A 1 -11.15 12.77 -5.92
C MET A 1 -10.25 11.55 -5.87
N LEU A 2 -9.36 11.42 -6.82
CA LEU A 2 -8.40 10.33 -6.83
C LEU A 2 -7.40 10.48 -5.68
N VAL A 3 -7.06 9.35 -5.07
CA VAL A 3 -6.08 9.33 -3.99
C VAL A 3 -4.98 8.34 -4.30
N LYS A 4 -3.80 8.64 -3.82
CA LYS A 4 -2.65 7.75 -3.87
C LYS A 4 -2.28 7.37 -2.44
N ILE A 5 -2.20 6.07 -2.22
CA ILE A 5 -1.87 5.53 -0.91
C ILE A 5 -0.46 4.97 -0.97
N HIS A 6 0.42 5.50 -0.16
CA HIS A 6 1.79 5.02 -0.01
C HIS A 6 1.83 4.07 1.18
N ILE A 7 2.33 2.87 0.94
CA ILE A 7 2.45 1.84 1.97
C ILE A 7 3.91 1.42 2.02
N ARG A 8 4.58 1.72 3.12
CA ARG A 8 5.99 1.40 3.32
C ARG A 8 6.13 0.21 4.25
N ARG A 9 6.93 -0.76 3.83
CA ARG A 9 7.26 -1.93 4.63
C ARG A 9 8.74 -2.21 4.51
N ARG A 10 9.36 -2.57 5.61
CA ARG A 10 10.73 -3.05 5.60
C ARG A 10 10.74 -4.51 5.98
N PHE A 11 11.33 -5.35 5.14
CA PHE A 11 11.32 -6.80 5.35
C PHE A 11 12.66 -7.31 5.85
N LYS A 12 12.59 -8.40 6.61
CA LYS A 12 13.79 -9.13 7.03
C LYS A 12 14.40 -9.84 5.83
N GLU A 13 15.72 -10.01 5.85
CA GLU A 13 16.42 -10.78 4.82
C GLU A 13 16.08 -12.26 4.89
N GLY A 14 16.23 -12.94 3.77
CA GLY A 14 16.17 -14.39 3.71
C GLY A 14 14.81 -14.99 3.35
N HIS A 15 13.79 -14.17 3.08
CA HIS A 15 12.44 -14.66 2.82
C HIS A 15 11.82 -14.09 1.54
N ALA A 16 12.65 -13.71 0.57
CA ALA A 16 12.17 -13.02 -0.63
C ALA A 16 11.08 -13.76 -1.40
N LYS A 17 11.20 -15.08 -1.53
CA LYS A 17 10.20 -15.87 -2.27
C LYS A 17 8.85 -15.86 -1.59
N GLN A 18 8.83 -16.04 -0.28
CA GLN A 18 7.60 -16.05 0.50
C GLN A 18 6.94 -14.67 0.48
N ILE A 19 7.73 -13.62 0.63
CA ILE A 19 7.24 -12.24 0.60
C ILE A 19 6.64 -11.91 -0.77
N GLN A 20 7.34 -12.24 -1.85
CA GLN A 20 6.86 -11.97 -3.20
C GLN A 20 5.55 -12.69 -3.50
N ALA A 21 5.41 -13.94 -3.05
CA ALA A 21 4.17 -14.70 -3.23
C ALA A 21 3.01 -14.03 -2.50
N LEU A 22 3.22 -13.61 -1.25
CA LEU A 22 2.20 -12.91 -0.46
C LEU A 22 1.82 -11.58 -1.09
N LEU A 23 2.78 -10.81 -1.58
CA LEU A 23 2.52 -9.52 -2.20
C LEU A 23 1.72 -9.67 -3.49
N ARG A 24 1.99 -10.72 -4.29
CA ARG A 24 1.22 -10.99 -5.50
C ARG A 24 -0.23 -11.31 -5.18
N GLU A 25 -0.48 -12.17 -4.20
CA GLU A 25 -1.84 -12.50 -3.79
C GLU A 25 -2.57 -11.30 -3.21
N PHE A 26 -1.87 -10.50 -2.42
CA PHE A 26 -2.38 -9.28 -1.82
C PHE A 26 -2.83 -8.30 -2.92
N ARG A 27 -1.97 -8.09 -3.91
CA ARG A 27 -2.28 -7.22 -5.05
C ARG A 27 -3.47 -7.75 -5.84
N ALA A 28 -3.51 -9.05 -6.10
CA ALA A 28 -4.63 -9.67 -6.81
C ALA A 28 -5.96 -9.41 -6.08
N GLY A 29 -5.95 -9.47 -4.75
CA GLY A 29 -7.13 -9.16 -3.95
C GLY A 29 -7.57 -7.71 -4.10
N ALA A 30 -6.62 -6.78 -4.13
CA ALA A 30 -6.92 -5.35 -4.31
C ALA A 30 -7.49 -5.05 -5.69
N MET A 31 -6.96 -5.68 -6.73
CA MET A 31 -7.35 -5.41 -8.12
C MET A 31 -8.82 -5.65 -8.41
N ASN A 32 -9.49 -6.48 -7.63
CA ASN A 32 -10.90 -6.80 -7.82
C ASN A 32 -11.84 -5.91 -7.00
N ARG A 33 -11.30 -4.93 -6.27
CA ARG A 33 -12.12 -4.07 -5.41
C ARG A 33 -12.66 -2.87 -6.16
N GLU A 34 -13.89 -2.50 -5.83
CA GLU A 34 -14.50 -1.29 -6.37
C GLU A 34 -13.66 -0.08 -6.00
N GLY A 35 -13.38 0.75 -7.00
CA GLY A 35 -12.59 1.96 -6.81
C GLY A 35 -11.09 1.80 -6.94
N TYR A 36 -10.59 0.57 -7.08
CA TYR A 36 -9.17 0.34 -7.36
C TYR A 36 -8.84 0.74 -8.80
N ILE A 37 -7.78 1.53 -8.97
CA ILE A 37 -7.37 1.99 -10.30
C ILE A 37 -6.06 1.32 -10.73
N SER A 38 -5.01 1.46 -9.92
CA SER A 38 -3.70 0.89 -10.26
C SER A 38 -2.81 0.79 -9.02
N GLY A 39 -1.73 0.07 -9.18
CA GLY A 39 -0.74 -0.06 -8.12
C GLY A 39 0.65 -0.27 -8.67
N GLU A 40 1.64 0.23 -7.96
CA GLU A 40 3.05 0.07 -8.27
C GLU A 40 3.78 -0.42 -7.03
N THR A 41 4.77 -1.26 -7.23
CA THR A 41 5.66 -1.72 -6.17
C THR A 41 7.07 -1.27 -6.50
N LEU A 42 7.66 -0.53 -5.57
CA LEU A 42 9.00 0.05 -5.73
C LEU A 42 9.92 -0.47 -4.63
N ILE A 43 11.15 -0.75 -5.00
CA ILE A 43 12.18 -1.18 -4.05
C ILE A 43 13.18 -0.05 -3.91
N SER A 44 13.52 0.31 -2.66
CA SER A 44 14.49 1.36 -2.39
C SER A 44 15.87 0.94 -2.93
N LEU A 45 16.51 1.85 -3.67
CA LEU A 45 17.87 1.61 -4.16
C LEU A 45 18.90 1.74 -3.04
N GLU A 46 18.55 2.48 -1.99
CA GLU A 46 19.44 2.69 -0.85
C GLU A 46 19.32 1.57 0.18
N ASP A 47 18.12 1.02 0.34
CA ASP A 47 17.84 -0.07 1.27
C ASP A 47 16.96 -1.12 0.58
N PRO A 48 17.55 -2.19 0.03
CA PRO A 48 16.78 -3.20 -0.71
C PRO A 48 15.74 -3.95 0.12
N GLN A 49 15.77 -3.82 1.44
CA GLN A 49 14.75 -4.41 2.31
C GLN A 49 13.51 -3.53 2.42
N GLU A 50 13.60 -2.27 2.00
CA GLU A 50 12.47 -1.34 2.05
C GLU A 50 11.68 -1.35 0.75
N LEU A 51 10.37 -1.54 0.91
CA LEU A 51 9.42 -1.62 -0.19
C LEU A 51 8.40 -0.49 -0.05
N LEU A 52 8.09 0.18 -1.16
CA LEU A 52 7.03 1.16 -1.23
C LEU A 52 5.99 0.68 -2.23
N VAL A 53 4.76 0.50 -1.77
CA VAL A 53 3.61 0.25 -2.64
C VAL A 53 2.84 1.55 -2.79
N ILE A 54 2.52 1.92 -4.03
CA ILE A 54 1.68 3.07 -4.32
C ILE A 54 0.41 2.56 -4.96
N GLY A 55 -0.72 2.68 -4.23
CA GLY A 55 -2.03 2.30 -4.75
C GLY A 55 -2.80 3.54 -5.14
N THR A 56 -3.42 3.53 -6.33
CA THR A 56 -4.30 4.61 -6.76
C THR A 56 -5.74 4.14 -6.66
N TRP A 57 -6.57 4.95 -6.00
CA TRP A 57 -7.98 4.65 -5.73
C TRP A 57 -8.85 5.82 -6.15
N GLU A 58 -10.09 5.52 -6.54
CA GLU A 58 -11.04 6.56 -6.95
C GLU A 58 -11.36 7.54 -5.83
N SER A 59 -11.32 7.09 -4.57
CA SER A 59 -11.64 7.90 -3.40
C SER A 59 -11.03 7.31 -2.13
N MET A 60 -10.94 8.12 -1.09
CA MET A 60 -10.56 7.63 0.24
C MET A 60 -11.53 6.57 0.75
N ASP A 61 -12.84 6.73 0.49
CA ASP A 61 -13.83 5.76 0.93
C ASP A 61 -13.57 4.38 0.34
N ALA A 62 -13.21 4.31 -0.94
CA ALA A 62 -12.88 3.05 -1.60
C ALA A 62 -11.64 2.39 -0.96
N TRP A 63 -10.61 3.18 -0.70
CA TRP A 63 -9.42 2.71 0.00
C TRP A 63 -9.76 2.22 1.41
N GLU A 64 -10.53 2.99 2.18
CA GLU A 64 -10.89 2.62 3.54
C GLU A 64 -11.69 1.31 3.59
N ARG A 65 -12.58 1.09 2.63
CA ARG A 65 -13.31 -0.18 2.54
C ARG A 65 -12.34 -1.35 2.34
N TRP A 66 -11.35 -1.19 1.47
CA TRP A 66 -10.34 -2.23 1.27
C TRP A 66 -9.46 -2.40 2.51
N ARG A 67 -9.04 -1.28 3.11
CA ARG A 67 -8.21 -1.31 4.32
C ARG A 67 -8.88 -2.11 5.44
N GLU A 68 -10.19 -1.98 5.60
CA GLU A 68 -10.95 -2.66 6.64
C GLU A 68 -11.42 -4.07 6.24
N ASN A 69 -11.15 -4.50 5.03
CA ASN A 69 -11.55 -5.80 4.54
C ASN A 69 -10.82 -6.92 5.30
N GLU A 70 -11.55 -7.95 5.69
CA GLU A 70 -11.00 -9.05 6.48
C GLU A 70 -9.90 -9.82 5.73
N ALA A 71 -10.05 -10.00 4.42
CA ALA A 71 -9.02 -10.65 3.61
C ALA A 71 -7.73 -9.84 3.63
N ARG A 72 -7.84 -8.52 3.52
CA ARG A 72 -6.68 -7.63 3.58
C ARG A 72 -5.97 -7.71 4.93
N LYS A 73 -6.74 -7.73 6.00
CA LYS A 73 -6.18 -7.83 7.35
C LYS A 73 -5.41 -9.13 7.53
N ARG A 74 -5.88 -10.22 6.92
CA ARG A 74 -5.16 -11.50 6.97
C ARG A 74 -3.85 -11.43 6.21
N PHE A 75 -3.83 -10.80 5.02
CA PHE A 75 -2.58 -10.59 4.27
C PHE A 75 -1.58 -9.75 5.05
N GLU A 76 -2.06 -8.67 5.68
CA GLU A 76 -1.20 -7.83 6.52
C GLU A 76 -0.58 -8.63 7.65
N ALA A 77 -1.37 -9.45 8.35
CA ALA A 77 -0.88 -10.27 9.44
C ALA A 77 0.20 -11.24 8.97
N MET A 78 0.03 -11.82 7.78
CA MET A 78 1.02 -12.74 7.21
C MET A 78 2.31 -12.02 6.82
N LEU A 79 2.20 -10.82 6.24
CA LEU A 79 3.36 -10.02 5.87
C LEU A 79 4.15 -9.56 7.09
N GLU A 80 3.45 -9.19 8.16
CA GLU A 80 4.08 -8.71 9.39
C GLU A 80 5.06 -9.71 9.99
N ILE A 81 4.86 -11.01 9.76
CA ILE A 81 5.78 -12.05 10.22
C ILE A 81 7.19 -11.82 9.64
N TYR A 82 7.25 -11.31 8.42
CA TYR A 82 8.50 -11.08 7.71
C TYR A 82 9.01 -9.65 7.82
N GLN A 83 8.25 -8.75 8.48
CA GLN A 83 8.62 -7.34 8.56
C GLN A 83 9.58 -7.04 9.69
N ASP A 84 10.46 -6.10 9.42
CA ASP A 84 11.37 -5.50 10.39
C ASP A 84 10.84 -4.09 10.66
N GLY A 85 9.86 -4.01 11.54
CA GLY A 85 9.18 -2.77 11.89
C GLY A 85 7.75 -2.71 11.37
N PRO A 86 7.00 -1.68 11.77
CA PRO A 86 5.58 -1.55 11.41
C PRO A 86 5.39 -1.08 9.97
N THR A 87 4.22 -1.40 9.42
CA THR A 87 3.77 -0.84 8.14
C THR A 87 3.44 0.64 8.34
N GLN A 88 3.90 1.48 7.41
CA GLN A 88 3.64 2.92 7.45
C GLN A 88 2.74 3.30 6.28
N TYR A 89 1.72 4.11 6.55
CA TYR A 89 0.75 4.55 5.57
C TYR A 89 0.77 6.06 5.41
N GLU A 90 0.64 6.52 4.18
CA GLU A 90 0.53 7.94 3.88
C GLU A 90 -0.41 8.12 2.70
N ALA A 91 -1.35 9.06 2.80
CA ALA A 91 -2.35 9.30 1.76
C ALA A 91 -2.14 10.67 1.13
N PHE A 92 -2.28 10.71 -0.19
CA PHE A 92 -2.16 11.94 -0.98
C PHE A 92 -3.37 12.07 -1.88
N ALA A 93 -3.88 13.29 -2.03
CA ALA A 93 -4.90 13.57 -3.01
C ALA A 93 -4.23 13.98 -4.33
N LEU A 94 -4.72 13.43 -5.43
CA LEU A 94 -4.26 13.84 -6.75
C LEU A 94 -5.02 15.09 -7.15
N GLY A 95 -4.31 16.19 -7.41
CA GLY A 95 -4.95 17.43 -7.80
C GLY A 95 -4.08 18.64 -7.58
N ALA A 96 -4.68 19.82 -7.70
CA ALA A 96 -4.01 21.09 -7.49
C ALA A 96 -3.90 21.41 -6.00
N LEU A 97 -3.01 22.33 -5.68
CA LEU A 97 -2.82 22.82 -4.33
C LEU A 97 -4.12 23.44 -3.81
N THR A 98 -4.52 23.03 -2.60
CA THR A 98 -5.76 23.50 -1.99
C THR A 98 -5.51 24.19 -0.65
N ILE A 99 -4.34 24.81 -0.52
CA ILE A 99 -4.01 25.58 0.67
C ILE A 99 -4.99 26.73 0.79
N ASN A 100 -5.57 26.88 1.98
CA ASN A 100 -6.46 27.99 2.25
C ASN A 100 -5.63 29.28 2.35
N ASP A 101 -5.74 30.11 1.34
CA ASP A 101 -5.01 31.35 1.24
C ASP A 101 -5.93 32.51 1.68
N THR A 102 -5.76 32.92 2.93
CA THR A 102 -6.52 34.03 3.50
C THR A 102 -5.72 35.32 3.41
N ASP A 103 -5.98 36.08 2.41
CA ASP A 103 -5.37 37.39 2.25
C ASP A 103 -6.08 38.44 3.09
#